data_ee754c53849a22b999aee42b7e41c226
#
_entry.id   ee754c53849a22b999aee42b7e41c226
#
_cell.length_a   1.000
_cell.length_b   1.000
_cell.length_c   1.000
_cell.angle_alpha   90.00
_cell.angle_beta   90.00
_cell.angle_gamma   90.00
#
_symmetry.space_group_name_H-M   'P 1'
#
loop_
_entity.id
_entity.type
_entity.pdbx_description
1 polymer ?
#
loop_
_entity_poly.entity_id
_entity_poly.type
_entity_poly.pdbx_seq_one_letter_code
_entity_poly.pdbx_strand_id
1 'polypeptide(L)'
;MAVFVYAENINGIYKKAAFEAVSYAKAVAGQLGETVTAISVNPTDSSDLLYKYGADKVINIKDEGLKNFSAKAYAKAVNEVADGNILVFPHTTDASSVAPMLASMKHYSLRTNVLEAPESITPFQVKRRAFSGKGFMHAKADASGVIVTVSQNAFGVKENPASGTEEVKNLTIENEDTKVLSHEQSSGKLDLKEAEVVVSAGRGMKGPENWGMIEDLAATLGAATACSKPVSDIGWRPHSEHVGQTGKAIAPNLYIAVGISG
;
A
#
# COMPACT_ATOMS: atom_id res chain seq x y z
N MET A 1 22.44 -10.90 3.38
CA MET A 1 21.79 -9.94 2.44
C MET A 1 20.58 -9.37 3.15
N ALA A 2 20.14 -8.15 2.84
CA ALA A 2 18.96 -7.57 3.48
C ALA A 2 17.71 -7.76 2.63
N VAL A 3 16.55 -7.89 3.27
CA VAL A 3 15.24 -7.73 2.63
C VAL A 3 14.92 -6.23 2.60
N PHE A 4 14.70 -5.68 1.42
CA PHE A 4 14.38 -4.27 1.27
C PHE A 4 12.86 -4.09 1.25
N VAL A 5 12.38 -2.97 1.84
CA VAL A 5 10.97 -2.60 1.79
C VAL A 5 10.82 -1.12 1.46
N TYR A 6 9.99 -0.83 0.47
CA TYR A 6 9.59 0.54 0.18
C TYR A 6 8.50 0.98 1.17
N ALA A 7 8.89 1.84 2.11
CA ALA A 7 8.00 2.44 3.09
C ALA A 7 7.37 3.71 2.46
N GLU A 8 6.25 3.51 1.76
CA GLU A 8 5.53 4.60 1.13
C GLU A 8 5.02 5.60 2.15
N ASN A 9 5.15 6.87 1.83
CA ASN A 9 4.54 7.95 2.58
C ASN A 9 3.73 8.87 1.66
N ILE A 10 2.75 9.55 2.21
CA ILE A 10 1.94 10.57 1.53
C ILE A 10 2.24 11.90 2.18
N ASN A 11 2.82 12.84 1.43
CA ASN A 11 3.27 14.13 1.95
C ASN A 11 4.22 14.00 3.18
N GLY A 12 5.09 13.00 3.14
CA GLY A 12 6.05 12.71 4.20
C GLY A 12 5.52 11.88 5.38
N ILE A 13 4.21 11.56 5.42
CA ILE A 13 3.54 10.85 6.53
C ILE A 13 3.33 9.39 6.14
N TYR A 14 3.83 8.47 6.95
CA TYR A 14 3.61 7.03 6.76
C TYR A 14 2.15 6.65 6.98
N LYS A 15 1.65 5.74 6.15
CA LYS A 15 0.32 5.19 6.26
C LYS A 15 0.37 3.72 6.69
N LYS A 16 -0.76 3.19 7.11
CA LYS A 16 -0.90 1.79 7.55
C LYS A 16 -0.29 0.79 6.56
N ALA A 17 -0.46 1.03 5.26
CA ALA A 17 0.10 0.18 4.20
C ALA A 17 1.63 0.07 4.24
N ALA A 18 2.34 1.14 4.63
CA ALA A 18 3.79 1.10 4.81
C ALA A 18 4.17 0.20 6.00
N PHE A 19 3.46 0.32 7.13
CA PHE A 19 3.71 -0.52 8.31
C PHE A 19 3.41 -1.99 8.05
N GLU A 20 2.37 -2.28 7.26
CA GLU A 20 2.04 -3.64 6.83
C GLU A 20 3.13 -4.23 5.92
N ALA A 21 3.65 -3.44 4.98
CA ALA A 21 4.76 -3.84 4.12
C ALA A 21 6.04 -4.12 4.92
N VAL A 22 6.37 -3.29 5.93
CA VAL A 22 7.51 -3.52 6.83
C VAL A 22 7.30 -4.80 7.65
N SER A 23 6.10 -5.01 8.20
CA SER A 23 5.76 -6.24 8.95
C SER A 23 5.90 -7.50 8.07
N TYR A 24 5.48 -7.40 6.80
CA TYR A 24 5.66 -8.48 5.82
C TYR A 24 7.15 -8.73 5.52
N ALA A 25 7.92 -7.67 5.27
CA ALA A 25 9.37 -7.76 5.03
C ALA A 25 10.08 -8.41 6.21
N LYS A 26 9.67 -8.10 7.45
CA LYS A 26 10.23 -8.72 8.67
C LYS A 26 9.91 -10.21 8.74
N ALA A 27 8.72 -10.63 8.33
CA ALA A 27 8.38 -12.05 8.26
C ALA A 27 9.22 -12.80 7.21
N VAL A 28 9.48 -12.17 6.04
CA VAL A 28 10.36 -12.72 5.00
C VAL A 28 11.80 -12.81 5.50
N ALA A 29 12.31 -11.74 6.10
CA ALA A 29 13.67 -11.68 6.65
C ALA A 29 13.87 -12.72 7.75
N GLY A 30 12.85 -12.97 8.59
CA GLY A 30 12.87 -14.01 9.62
C GLY A 30 13.02 -15.42 9.05
N GLN A 31 12.43 -15.72 7.89
CA GLN A 31 12.61 -17.02 7.21
C GLN A 31 14.03 -17.20 6.61
N LEU A 32 14.71 -16.07 6.34
CA LEU A 32 16.05 -16.05 5.75
C LEU A 32 17.18 -15.91 6.79
N GLY A 33 16.87 -15.51 8.00
CA GLY A 33 17.88 -15.08 9.00
C GLY A 33 18.55 -13.75 8.62
N GLU A 34 17.83 -12.87 7.90
CA GLU A 34 18.33 -11.61 7.35
C GLU A 34 17.74 -10.39 8.06
N THR A 35 18.24 -9.20 7.73
CA THR A 35 17.76 -7.92 8.25
C THR A 35 16.78 -7.24 7.28
N VAL A 36 16.00 -6.29 7.78
CA VAL A 36 15.08 -5.46 7.00
C VAL A 36 15.65 -4.05 6.84
N THR A 37 15.78 -3.61 5.59
CA THR A 37 16.12 -2.24 5.26
C THR A 37 14.91 -1.55 4.63
N ALA A 38 14.32 -0.58 5.32
CA ALA A 38 13.25 0.25 4.78
C ALA A 38 13.82 1.41 3.97
N ILE A 39 13.19 1.73 2.85
CA ILE A 39 13.52 2.86 1.97
C ILE A 39 12.31 3.79 1.96
N SER A 40 12.53 5.07 2.22
CA SER A 40 11.50 6.10 2.13
C SER A 40 11.99 7.32 1.34
N VAL A 41 11.08 8.01 0.67
CA VAL A 41 11.39 9.19 -0.15
C VAL A 41 10.78 10.41 0.50
N ASN A 42 11.61 11.41 0.83
CA ASN A 42 11.23 12.66 1.47
C ASN A 42 10.29 12.51 2.69
N PRO A 43 10.53 11.58 3.64
CA PRO A 43 9.68 11.48 4.81
C PRO A 43 9.83 12.70 5.71
N THR A 44 8.72 13.07 6.39
CA THR A 44 8.69 14.03 7.50
C THR A 44 8.48 13.33 8.85
N ASP A 45 7.87 12.14 8.81
CA ASP A 45 7.73 11.28 9.98
C ASP A 45 9.08 10.72 10.44
N SER A 46 9.18 10.41 11.74
CA SER A 46 10.36 9.75 12.31
C SER A 46 10.49 8.30 11.82
N SER A 47 11.72 7.88 11.57
CA SER A 47 12.06 6.48 11.27
C SER A 47 11.71 5.51 12.42
N ASP A 48 11.52 6.00 13.65
CA ASP A 48 11.08 5.21 14.80
C ASP A 48 9.77 4.47 14.55
N LEU A 49 8.88 5.07 13.74
CA LEU A 49 7.62 4.44 13.35
C LEU A 49 7.85 3.15 12.54
N LEU A 50 8.91 3.08 11.73
CA LEU A 50 9.26 1.89 10.96
C LEU A 50 10.00 0.85 11.80
N TYR A 51 10.83 1.28 12.75
CA TYR A 51 11.51 0.38 13.70
C TYR A 51 10.52 -0.40 14.55
N LYS A 52 9.42 0.23 14.93
CA LYS A 52 8.34 -0.41 15.69
C LYS A 52 7.80 -1.68 15.01
N TYR A 53 7.82 -1.72 13.67
CA TYR A 53 7.30 -2.83 12.86
C TYR A 53 8.38 -3.74 12.28
N GLY A 54 9.65 -3.54 12.65
CA GLY A 54 10.72 -4.47 12.36
C GLY A 54 11.74 -4.05 11.32
N ALA A 55 11.79 -2.76 10.96
CA ALA A 55 12.90 -2.24 10.17
C ALA A 55 14.18 -2.22 11.04
N ASP A 56 15.24 -2.86 10.58
CA ASP A 56 16.54 -2.84 11.25
C ASP A 56 17.39 -1.66 10.77
N LYS A 57 17.08 -1.15 9.57
CA LYS A 57 17.69 0.05 8.99
C LYS A 57 16.65 0.82 8.18
N VAL A 58 16.75 2.15 8.19
CA VAL A 58 15.96 3.03 7.33
C VAL A 58 16.88 3.89 6.47
N ILE A 59 16.67 3.89 5.17
CA ILE A 59 17.33 4.78 4.22
C ILE A 59 16.31 5.84 3.78
N ASN A 60 16.53 7.07 4.23
CA ASN A 60 15.72 8.23 3.86
C ASN A 60 16.36 8.94 2.65
N ILE A 61 15.75 8.79 1.50
CA ILE A 61 16.13 9.52 0.28
C ILE A 61 15.61 10.96 0.40
N LYS A 62 16.50 11.93 0.24
CA LYS A 62 16.16 13.35 0.19
C LYS A 62 16.48 13.87 -1.21
N ASP A 63 15.45 14.37 -1.90
CA ASP A 63 15.57 14.93 -3.25
C ASP A 63 14.37 15.86 -3.52
N GLU A 64 14.63 17.14 -3.77
CA GLU A 64 13.61 18.13 -4.11
C GLU A 64 12.91 17.81 -5.43
N GLY A 65 13.58 17.15 -6.38
CA GLY A 65 12.99 16.66 -7.64
C GLY A 65 11.92 15.60 -7.44
N LEU A 66 11.94 14.92 -6.29
CA LEU A 66 10.97 13.90 -5.91
C LEU A 66 9.84 14.43 -5.00
N LYS A 67 9.68 15.73 -4.88
CA LYS A 67 8.59 16.34 -4.09
C LYS A 67 7.21 15.97 -4.65
N ASN A 68 7.10 15.90 -5.97
CA ASN A 68 5.90 15.41 -6.64
C ASN A 68 6.14 13.98 -7.12
N PHE A 69 5.14 13.13 -6.95
CA PHE A 69 5.24 11.73 -7.34
C PHE A 69 5.42 11.58 -8.85
N SER A 70 6.41 10.79 -9.23
CA SER A 70 6.63 10.25 -10.58
C SER A 70 7.13 8.83 -10.46
N ALA A 71 6.37 7.87 -10.99
CA ALA A 71 6.70 6.45 -10.85
C ALA A 71 8.11 6.12 -11.36
N LYS A 72 8.52 6.70 -12.49
CA LYS A 72 9.84 6.49 -13.08
C LYS A 72 10.96 7.09 -12.21
N ALA A 73 10.77 8.30 -11.71
CA ALA A 73 11.75 8.96 -10.86
C ALA A 73 11.90 8.23 -9.51
N TYR A 74 10.80 7.82 -8.91
CA TYR A 74 10.80 7.02 -7.67
C TYR A 74 11.45 5.64 -7.89
N ALA A 75 11.17 4.98 -9.03
CA ALA A 75 11.82 3.71 -9.35
C ALA A 75 13.33 3.87 -9.50
N LYS A 76 13.81 4.94 -10.14
CA LYS A 76 15.25 5.27 -10.24
C LYS A 76 15.84 5.48 -8.84
N ALA A 77 15.19 6.30 -8.00
CA ALA A 77 15.68 6.60 -6.65
C ALA A 77 15.78 5.34 -5.78
N VAL A 78 14.76 4.48 -5.79
CA VAL A 78 14.80 3.20 -5.07
C VAL A 78 15.88 2.28 -5.64
N ASN A 79 16.08 2.28 -6.97
CA ASN A 79 17.12 1.47 -7.62
C ASN A 79 18.54 1.83 -7.17
N GLU A 80 18.81 3.11 -6.89
CA GLU A 80 20.13 3.60 -6.45
C GLU A 80 20.52 3.09 -5.04
N VAL A 81 19.55 2.71 -4.22
CA VAL A 81 19.79 2.35 -2.81
C VAL A 81 19.45 0.91 -2.48
N ALA A 82 18.62 0.24 -3.29
CA ALA A 82 18.19 -1.12 -3.05
C ALA A 82 19.13 -2.12 -3.76
N ASP A 83 19.99 -2.78 -3.01
CA ASP A 83 20.96 -3.77 -3.54
C ASP A 83 20.59 -5.23 -3.19
N GLY A 84 19.42 -5.46 -2.55
CA GLY A 84 18.95 -6.79 -2.19
C GLY A 84 18.16 -7.49 -3.30
N ASN A 85 18.02 -8.81 -3.16
CA ASN A 85 17.31 -9.66 -4.11
C ASN A 85 15.81 -9.79 -3.81
N ILE A 86 15.35 -9.34 -2.64
CA ILE A 86 13.94 -9.32 -2.26
C ILE A 86 13.54 -7.91 -1.88
N LEU A 87 12.57 -7.37 -2.63
CA LEU A 87 12.02 -6.05 -2.39
C LEU A 87 10.51 -6.16 -2.16
N VAL A 88 10.04 -5.53 -1.10
CA VAL A 88 8.64 -5.51 -0.68
C VAL A 88 8.07 -4.11 -0.89
N PHE A 89 6.88 -4.04 -1.46
CA PHE A 89 6.12 -2.80 -1.65
C PHE A 89 4.71 -2.96 -1.06
N PRO A 90 4.07 -1.91 -0.57
CA PRO A 90 2.62 -1.95 -0.35
C PRO A 90 1.90 -2.01 -1.72
N HIS A 91 0.72 -2.61 -1.78
CA HIS A 91 -0.09 -2.64 -3.00
C HIS A 91 -1.02 -1.41 -3.06
N THR A 92 -0.43 -0.23 -3.08
CA THR A 92 -1.09 1.06 -3.27
C THR A 92 -1.08 1.44 -4.76
N THR A 93 -1.75 2.51 -5.13
CA THR A 93 -1.76 2.99 -6.51
C THR A 93 -0.36 3.42 -6.95
N ASP A 94 0.33 4.19 -6.11
CA ASP A 94 1.65 4.74 -6.43
C ASP A 94 2.73 3.65 -6.39
N ALA A 95 2.80 2.88 -5.32
CA ALA A 95 3.77 1.79 -5.21
C ALA A 95 3.58 0.70 -6.30
N SER A 96 2.33 0.44 -6.72
CA SER A 96 2.03 -0.49 -7.81
C SER A 96 2.45 0.01 -9.19
N SER A 97 2.72 1.31 -9.35
CA SER A 97 3.31 1.86 -10.57
C SER A 97 4.84 1.89 -10.52
N VAL A 98 5.44 2.04 -9.34
CA VAL A 98 6.90 2.00 -9.12
C VAL A 98 7.45 0.57 -9.25
N ALA A 99 6.81 -0.40 -8.63
CA ALA A 99 7.30 -1.78 -8.54
C ALA A 99 7.58 -2.44 -9.90
N PRO A 100 6.73 -2.35 -10.94
CA PRO A 100 7.01 -2.93 -12.26
C PRO A 100 8.17 -2.22 -12.98
N MET A 101 8.32 -0.92 -12.83
CA MET A 101 9.46 -0.19 -13.41
C MET A 101 10.76 -0.65 -12.79
N LEU A 102 10.80 -0.77 -11.47
CA LEU A 102 11.97 -1.28 -10.76
C LEU A 102 12.27 -2.75 -11.11
N ALA A 103 11.22 -3.58 -11.25
CA ALA A 103 11.38 -4.97 -11.67
C ALA A 103 12.03 -5.08 -13.06
N SER A 104 11.64 -4.21 -13.99
CA SER A 104 12.26 -4.12 -15.31
C SER A 104 13.73 -3.67 -15.23
N MET A 105 14.05 -2.64 -14.43
CA MET A 105 15.41 -2.13 -14.25
C MET A 105 16.34 -3.20 -13.67
N LYS A 106 15.86 -3.97 -12.70
CA LYS A 106 16.66 -5.01 -12.02
C LYS A 106 16.60 -6.40 -12.67
N HIS A 107 15.75 -6.59 -13.69
CA HIS A 107 15.43 -7.89 -14.27
C HIS A 107 14.92 -8.90 -13.22
N TYR A 108 14.09 -8.44 -12.28
CA TYR A 108 13.52 -9.22 -11.20
C TYR A 108 12.10 -9.70 -11.55
N SER A 109 11.71 -10.84 -10.97
CA SER A 109 10.32 -11.27 -11.01
C SER A 109 9.43 -10.34 -10.21
N LEU A 110 8.25 -10.00 -10.73
CA LEU A 110 7.23 -9.23 -10.00
C LEU A 110 6.06 -10.13 -9.58
N ARG A 111 5.70 -10.11 -8.31
CA ARG A 111 4.53 -10.80 -7.75
C ARG A 111 3.64 -9.79 -7.04
N THR A 112 2.52 -9.47 -7.67
CA THR A 112 1.61 -8.41 -7.20
C THR A 112 0.48 -8.96 -6.36
N ASN A 113 -0.04 -8.15 -5.43
CA ASN A 113 -1.24 -8.43 -4.65
C ASN A 113 -1.12 -9.72 -3.81
N VAL A 114 0.02 -9.84 -3.13
CA VAL A 114 0.36 -10.98 -2.26
C VAL A 114 -0.41 -10.86 -0.94
N LEU A 115 -0.90 -11.98 -0.42
CA LEU A 115 -1.79 -12.00 0.75
C LEU A 115 -1.09 -12.42 2.04
N GLU A 116 -0.15 -13.35 1.95
CA GLU A 116 0.45 -14.05 3.08
C GLU A 116 1.97 -14.08 2.92
N ALA A 117 2.69 -14.39 4.00
CA ALA A 117 4.12 -14.64 3.93
C ALA A 117 4.45 -15.71 2.89
N PRO A 118 5.66 -15.72 2.34
CA PRO A 118 6.05 -16.73 1.37
C PRO A 118 5.88 -18.14 1.92
N GLU A 119 5.32 -19.04 1.11
CA GLU A 119 5.21 -20.47 1.43
C GLU A 119 6.58 -21.16 1.36
N SER A 120 7.45 -20.64 0.51
CA SER A 120 8.82 -21.10 0.31
C SER A 120 9.68 -19.91 -0.14
N ILE A 121 10.94 -19.91 0.29
CA ILE A 121 11.94 -18.94 -0.15
C ILE A 121 12.78 -19.47 -1.31
N THR A 122 12.93 -20.78 -1.42
CA THR A 122 13.71 -21.42 -2.49
C THR A 122 12.94 -22.63 -3.06
N PRO A 123 12.28 -22.48 -4.23
CA PRO A 123 12.02 -21.23 -4.97
C PRO A 123 11.07 -20.30 -4.22
N PHE A 124 11.20 -19.00 -4.44
CA PHE A 124 10.32 -18.03 -3.79
C PHE A 124 8.88 -18.20 -4.30
N GLN A 125 7.97 -18.57 -3.41
CA GLN A 125 6.58 -18.87 -3.74
C GLN A 125 5.62 -18.12 -2.81
N VAL A 126 4.63 -17.47 -3.41
CA VAL A 126 3.62 -16.67 -2.69
C VAL A 126 2.21 -16.96 -3.17
N LYS A 127 1.25 -16.79 -2.27
CA LYS A 127 -0.18 -16.85 -2.56
C LYS A 127 -0.72 -15.47 -2.91
N ARG A 128 -1.48 -15.38 -3.98
CA ARG A 128 -2.10 -14.14 -4.45
C ARG A 128 -3.56 -14.37 -4.89
N ARG A 129 -4.35 -13.30 -4.91
CA ARG A 129 -5.71 -13.37 -5.48
C ARG A 129 -5.68 -13.49 -6.99
N ALA A 130 -6.62 -14.24 -7.53
CA ALA A 130 -6.85 -14.43 -8.95
C ALA A 130 -8.35 -14.32 -9.28
N PHE A 131 -8.69 -14.20 -10.56
CA PHE A 131 -10.07 -14.14 -11.06
C PHE A 131 -10.94 -13.12 -10.30
N SER A 132 -10.48 -11.87 -10.22
CA SER A 132 -11.18 -10.79 -9.50
C SER A 132 -11.54 -11.15 -8.05
N GLY A 133 -10.64 -11.90 -7.38
CA GLY A 133 -10.82 -12.32 -5.98
C GLY A 133 -11.63 -13.59 -5.77
N LYS A 134 -12.06 -14.28 -6.84
CA LYS A 134 -12.84 -15.53 -6.76
C LYS A 134 -11.99 -16.79 -6.57
N GLY A 135 -10.66 -16.67 -6.71
CA GLY A 135 -9.71 -17.77 -6.52
C GLY A 135 -8.37 -17.29 -6.01
N PHE A 136 -7.53 -18.24 -5.67
CA PHE A 136 -6.15 -18.00 -5.27
C PHE A 136 -5.20 -18.68 -6.26
N MET A 137 -4.02 -18.09 -6.41
CA MET A 137 -2.94 -18.62 -7.23
C MET A 137 -1.67 -18.68 -6.39
N HIS A 138 -0.95 -19.79 -6.48
CA HIS A 138 0.41 -19.93 -5.97
C HIS A 138 1.39 -19.59 -7.09
N ALA A 139 2.16 -18.54 -6.90
CA ALA A 139 3.05 -18.01 -7.93
C ALA A 139 4.52 -18.15 -7.50
N LYS A 140 5.33 -18.84 -8.32
CA LYS A 140 6.77 -18.96 -8.12
C LYS A 140 7.52 -17.83 -8.81
N ALA A 141 8.65 -17.42 -8.24
CA ALA A 141 9.59 -16.51 -8.86
C ALA A 141 10.85 -17.29 -9.27
N ASP A 142 11.22 -17.19 -10.55
CA ASP A 142 12.33 -17.94 -11.13
C ASP A 142 13.54 -17.04 -11.49
N ALA A 143 13.43 -15.72 -11.27
CA ALA A 143 14.53 -14.79 -11.49
C ALA A 143 15.49 -14.75 -10.29
N SER A 144 16.64 -14.11 -10.48
CA SER A 144 17.68 -13.89 -9.43
C SER A 144 17.19 -13.04 -8.27
N GLY A 145 16.10 -12.28 -8.47
CA GLY A 145 15.46 -11.47 -7.44
C GLY A 145 13.96 -11.37 -7.65
N VAL A 146 13.25 -10.95 -6.63
CA VAL A 146 11.80 -10.80 -6.62
C VAL A 146 11.37 -9.48 -5.99
N ILE A 147 10.41 -8.85 -6.64
CA ILE A 147 9.65 -7.73 -6.08
C ILE A 147 8.25 -8.24 -5.78
N VAL A 148 7.78 -8.01 -4.56
CA VAL A 148 6.41 -8.34 -4.16
C VAL A 148 5.65 -7.07 -3.80
N THR A 149 4.36 -7.01 -4.16
CA THR A 149 3.47 -6.00 -3.61
C THR A 149 2.45 -6.66 -2.69
N VAL A 150 2.37 -6.20 -1.43
CA VAL A 150 1.53 -6.77 -0.38
C VAL A 150 0.14 -6.14 -0.43
N SER A 151 -0.88 -6.97 -0.54
CA SER A 151 -2.29 -6.53 -0.55
C SER A 151 -2.63 -5.83 0.75
N GLN A 152 -3.24 -4.66 0.68
CA GLN A 152 -3.64 -3.89 1.86
C GLN A 152 -4.62 -4.69 2.73
N ASN A 153 -4.43 -4.61 4.05
CA ASN A 153 -5.21 -5.31 5.07
C ASN A 153 -5.26 -6.85 4.92
N ALA A 154 -4.30 -7.46 4.21
CA ALA A 154 -4.25 -8.91 4.04
C ALA A 154 -3.30 -9.60 5.00
N PHE A 155 -2.08 -9.08 5.15
CA PHE A 155 -1.08 -9.61 6.07
C PHE A 155 -1.25 -9.08 7.49
N GLY A 156 -1.71 -7.83 7.58
CA GLY A 156 -1.89 -7.09 8.83
C GLY A 156 -0.60 -6.47 9.35
N VAL A 157 -0.77 -5.48 10.22
CA VAL A 157 0.33 -4.78 10.87
C VAL A 157 0.71 -5.55 12.13
N LYS A 158 2.00 -5.90 12.28
CA LYS A 158 2.53 -6.65 13.42
C LYS A 158 3.68 -5.89 14.05
N GLU A 159 3.55 -5.53 15.31
CA GLU A 159 4.64 -4.92 16.05
C GLU A 159 5.77 -5.94 16.29
N ASN A 160 6.96 -5.56 15.90
CA ASN A 160 8.19 -6.32 16.11
C ASN A 160 9.35 -5.32 16.29
N PRO A 161 9.41 -4.63 17.45
CA PRO A 161 10.33 -3.52 17.65
C PRO A 161 11.79 -3.93 17.45
N ALA A 162 12.51 -3.14 16.68
CA ALA A 162 13.94 -3.28 16.43
C ALA A 162 14.69 -2.02 16.85
N SER A 163 15.95 -2.18 17.25
CA SER A 163 16.87 -1.05 17.43
C SER A 163 17.48 -0.70 16.10
N GLY A 164 16.82 0.18 15.36
CA GLY A 164 17.21 0.49 13.99
C GLY A 164 18.26 1.59 13.89
N THR A 165 18.81 1.74 12.68
CA THR A 165 19.72 2.83 12.31
C THR A 165 19.15 3.59 11.11
N GLU A 166 19.35 4.91 11.07
CA GLU A 166 18.93 5.76 9.97
C GLU A 166 20.14 6.20 9.12
N GLU A 167 19.95 6.16 7.83
CA GLU A 167 20.88 6.72 6.83
C GLU A 167 20.11 7.70 5.94
N VAL A 168 20.63 8.91 5.80
CA VAL A 168 20.07 9.91 4.85
C VAL A 168 20.90 9.88 3.57
N LYS A 169 20.25 9.64 2.45
CA LYS A 169 20.82 9.68 1.10
C LYS A 169 20.31 10.90 0.35
N ASN A 170 21.18 11.88 0.10
CA ASN A 170 20.85 12.98 -0.80
C ASN A 170 21.08 12.51 -2.24
N LEU A 171 20.02 12.46 -3.02
CA LEU A 171 20.05 12.13 -4.43
C LEU A 171 19.64 13.36 -5.25
N THR A 172 19.93 13.32 -6.54
CA THR A 172 19.41 14.26 -7.53
C THR A 172 18.94 13.44 -8.72
N ILE A 173 17.65 13.13 -8.72
CA ILE A 173 17.03 12.30 -9.75
C ILE A 173 16.40 13.22 -10.79
N GLU A 174 16.87 13.15 -12.02
CA GLU A 174 16.26 13.87 -13.13
C GLU A 174 14.87 13.32 -13.44
N ASN A 175 13.86 14.20 -13.37
CA ASN A 175 12.47 13.92 -13.71
C ASN A 175 12.03 14.81 -14.87
N GLU A 176 12.51 14.47 -16.06
CA GLU A 176 12.25 15.27 -17.28
C GLU A 176 10.89 14.91 -17.94
N ASP A 177 10.32 13.74 -17.62
CA ASP A 177 9.18 13.19 -18.36
C ASP A 177 7.82 13.78 -17.94
N THR A 178 7.74 14.38 -16.74
CA THR A 178 6.47 14.87 -16.17
C THR A 178 6.63 16.16 -15.40
N LYS A 179 5.72 17.12 -15.65
CA LYS A 179 5.62 18.36 -14.88
C LYS A 179 4.23 18.41 -14.23
N VAL A 180 4.21 18.43 -12.91
CA VAL A 180 2.95 18.61 -12.16
C VAL A 180 2.55 20.09 -12.24
N LEU A 181 1.39 20.38 -12.82
CA LEU A 181 0.86 21.74 -12.95
C LEU A 181 -0.02 22.14 -11.78
N SER A 182 -0.79 21.19 -11.24
CA SER A 182 -1.64 21.38 -10.08
C SER A 182 -1.82 20.06 -9.34
N HIS A 183 -2.09 20.14 -8.05
CA HIS A 183 -2.40 19.00 -7.20
C HIS A 183 -3.64 19.31 -6.37
N GLU A 184 -4.69 18.52 -6.54
CA GLU A 184 -5.90 18.58 -5.73
C GLU A 184 -5.94 17.37 -4.82
N GLN A 185 -6.02 17.61 -3.52
CA GLN A 185 -6.12 16.55 -2.53
C GLN A 185 -7.47 16.62 -1.83
N SER A 186 -8.20 15.50 -1.82
CA SER A 186 -9.41 15.41 -1.00
C SER A 186 -9.00 15.38 0.47
N SER A 187 -9.50 16.34 1.26
CA SER A 187 -9.22 16.46 2.69
C SER A 187 -10.38 15.95 3.54
N GLY A 188 -10.06 15.41 4.70
CA GLY A 188 -11.00 15.27 5.82
C GLY A 188 -11.76 13.93 5.93
N LYS A 189 -11.58 12.97 5.03
CA LYS A 189 -12.21 11.64 5.17
C LYS A 189 -11.16 10.54 5.26
N LEU A 190 -11.45 9.52 6.08
CA LEU A 190 -10.65 8.31 6.15
C LEU A 190 -10.64 7.62 4.77
N ASP A 191 -9.45 7.27 4.25
CA ASP A 191 -9.36 6.58 2.96
C ASP A 191 -9.99 5.18 3.10
N LEU A 192 -10.93 4.88 2.20
CA LEU A 192 -11.62 3.60 2.14
C LEU A 192 -10.68 2.40 2.02
N LYS A 193 -9.54 2.56 1.36
CA LYS A 193 -8.57 1.47 1.19
C LYS A 193 -7.81 1.16 2.48
N GLU A 194 -7.64 2.15 3.36
CA GLU A 194 -6.94 2.02 4.63
C GLU A 194 -7.89 1.71 5.79
N ALA A 195 -9.20 1.90 5.60
CA ALA A 195 -10.19 1.75 6.64
C ALA A 195 -10.30 0.30 7.14
N GLU A 196 -10.31 0.13 8.46
CA GLU A 196 -10.54 -1.16 9.11
C GLU A 196 -12.02 -1.49 9.25
N VAL A 197 -12.83 -0.45 9.41
CA VAL A 197 -14.29 -0.55 9.48
C VAL A 197 -14.90 0.32 8.40
N VAL A 198 -15.85 -0.23 7.66
CA VAL A 198 -16.57 0.48 6.61
C VAL A 198 -18.07 0.32 6.81
N VAL A 199 -18.78 1.45 6.78
CA VAL A 199 -20.26 1.47 6.72
C VAL A 199 -20.67 1.88 5.32
N SER A 200 -21.31 0.99 4.60
CA SER A 200 -21.74 1.19 3.22
C SER A 200 -23.23 1.14 3.07
N ALA A 201 -23.78 2.00 2.22
CA ALA A 201 -25.20 1.97 1.97
C ALA A 201 -25.57 1.97 0.47
N GLY A 202 -26.78 1.46 0.21
CA GLY A 202 -27.36 1.30 -1.11
C GLY A 202 -28.65 2.07 -1.30
N ARG A 203 -29.31 1.86 -2.45
CA ARG A 203 -30.61 2.49 -2.79
C ARG A 203 -31.75 2.14 -1.83
N GLY A 204 -31.57 1.10 -1.00
CA GLY A 204 -32.53 0.78 0.07
C GLY A 204 -32.69 1.87 1.13
N MET A 205 -31.77 2.87 1.15
CA MET A 205 -31.91 4.09 1.95
C MET A 205 -33.03 5.01 1.45
N LYS A 206 -33.54 4.79 0.24
CA LYS A 206 -34.65 5.51 -0.44
C LYS A 206 -34.35 6.94 -0.87
N GLY A 207 -33.37 7.62 -0.29
CA GLY A 207 -32.96 8.98 -0.67
C GLY A 207 -31.69 9.44 0.02
N PRO A 208 -31.01 10.48 -0.51
CA PRO A 208 -29.81 11.04 0.09
C PRO A 208 -30.06 11.70 1.45
N GLU A 209 -31.30 12.14 1.72
CA GLU A 209 -31.73 12.72 2.98
C GLU A 209 -31.62 11.74 4.16
N ASN A 210 -31.65 10.44 3.90
CA ASN A 210 -31.54 9.39 4.92
C ASN A 210 -30.08 8.99 5.19
N TRP A 211 -29.12 9.64 4.52
CA TRP A 211 -27.71 9.27 4.65
C TRP A 211 -27.09 9.63 6.01
N GLY A 212 -27.70 10.55 6.74
CA GLY A 212 -27.25 10.97 8.07
C GLY A 212 -27.09 9.78 9.04
N MET A 213 -27.99 8.80 9.01
CA MET A 213 -27.87 7.59 9.84
C MET A 213 -26.60 6.78 9.56
N ILE A 214 -26.17 6.75 8.29
CA ILE A 214 -24.94 6.05 7.88
C ILE A 214 -23.70 6.82 8.35
N GLU A 215 -23.73 8.14 8.22
CA GLU A 215 -22.64 9.01 8.67
C GLU A 215 -22.50 8.99 10.20
N ASP A 216 -23.60 9.00 10.94
CA ASP A 216 -23.62 8.91 12.40
C ASP A 216 -23.08 7.56 12.89
N LEU A 217 -23.51 6.46 12.25
CA LEU A 217 -22.99 5.13 12.56
C LEU A 217 -21.49 5.02 12.24
N ALA A 218 -21.06 5.53 11.10
CA ALA A 218 -19.65 5.55 10.72
C ALA A 218 -18.82 6.39 11.69
N ALA A 219 -19.29 7.56 12.09
CA ALA A 219 -18.62 8.42 13.07
C ALA A 219 -18.48 7.74 14.43
N THR A 220 -19.55 7.06 14.90
CA THR A 220 -19.54 6.32 16.18
C THR A 220 -18.53 5.17 16.18
N LEU A 221 -18.33 4.51 15.03
CA LEU A 221 -17.41 3.37 14.89
C LEU A 221 -15.98 3.78 14.46
N GLY A 222 -15.72 5.07 14.19
CA GLY A 222 -14.48 5.51 13.57
C GLY A 222 -14.29 4.90 12.16
N ALA A 223 -15.40 4.65 11.45
CA ALA A 223 -15.44 3.95 10.17
C ALA A 223 -15.41 4.92 8.98
N ALA A 224 -14.95 4.44 7.83
CA ALA A 224 -15.17 5.14 6.56
C ALA A 224 -16.58 4.88 6.03
N THR A 225 -17.14 5.88 5.32
CA THR A 225 -18.40 5.72 4.60
C THR A 225 -18.17 5.23 3.18
N ALA A 226 -19.04 4.36 2.69
CA ALA A 226 -19.01 3.85 1.33
C ALA A 226 -20.41 3.77 0.72
N CYS A 227 -20.47 3.61 -0.59
CA CYS A 227 -21.75 3.42 -1.28
C CYS A 227 -21.67 2.38 -2.39
N SER A 228 -22.82 1.84 -2.75
CA SER A 228 -22.96 0.98 -3.92
C SER A 228 -22.91 1.79 -5.22
N LYS A 229 -22.55 1.16 -6.33
CA LYS A 229 -22.52 1.79 -7.66
C LYS A 229 -23.78 2.59 -7.99
N PRO A 230 -25.01 2.01 -7.86
CA PRO A 230 -26.23 2.75 -8.18
C PRO A 230 -26.43 4.06 -7.39
N VAL A 231 -25.93 4.13 -6.17
CA VAL A 231 -25.98 5.34 -5.34
C VAL A 231 -25.04 6.42 -5.88
N SER A 232 -23.85 6.02 -6.28
CA SER A 232 -22.88 6.93 -6.90
C SER A 232 -23.33 7.42 -8.29
N ASP A 233 -23.87 6.51 -9.11
CA ASP A 233 -24.32 6.84 -10.47
C ASP A 233 -25.46 7.86 -10.49
N ILE A 234 -26.37 7.83 -9.50
CA ILE A 234 -27.46 8.81 -9.35
C ILE A 234 -27.07 10.07 -8.55
N GLY A 235 -25.80 10.18 -8.16
CA GLY A 235 -25.24 11.37 -7.53
C GLY A 235 -25.56 11.58 -6.06
N TRP A 236 -26.10 10.57 -5.35
CA TRP A 236 -26.33 10.70 -3.90
C TRP A 236 -25.03 10.79 -3.11
N ARG A 237 -23.98 10.09 -3.59
CA ARG A 237 -22.64 10.11 -3.00
C ARG A 237 -21.57 10.22 -4.10
N PRO A 238 -20.40 10.81 -3.78
CA PRO A 238 -19.33 10.96 -4.75
C PRO A 238 -18.74 9.61 -5.17
N HIS A 239 -18.21 9.53 -6.38
CA HIS A 239 -17.54 8.32 -6.88
C HIS A 239 -16.37 7.85 -6.02
N SER A 240 -15.75 8.73 -5.24
CA SER A 240 -14.70 8.39 -4.29
C SER A 240 -15.16 7.43 -3.18
N GLU A 241 -16.46 7.36 -2.89
CA GLU A 241 -17.06 6.45 -1.91
C GLU A 241 -17.59 5.15 -2.55
N HIS A 242 -17.55 5.02 -3.88
CA HIS A 242 -18.04 3.83 -4.57
C HIS A 242 -17.10 2.63 -4.34
N VAL A 243 -17.66 1.56 -3.76
CA VAL A 243 -17.00 0.27 -3.53
C VAL A 243 -17.64 -0.81 -4.41
N GLY A 244 -16.81 -1.66 -4.99
CA GLY A 244 -17.24 -2.79 -5.80
C GLY A 244 -16.38 -3.00 -7.04
N GLN A 245 -16.84 -3.87 -7.94
CA GLN A 245 -16.06 -4.36 -9.08
C GLN A 245 -15.54 -3.25 -10.02
N THR A 246 -16.32 -2.17 -10.18
CA THR A 246 -15.95 -1.01 -11.02
C THR A 246 -15.55 0.21 -10.19
N GLY A 247 -15.54 0.09 -8.87
CA GLY A 247 -15.12 1.11 -7.92
C GLY A 247 -13.83 0.74 -7.20
N LYS A 248 -13.71 1.21 -5.97
CA LYS A 248 -12.57 0.84 -5.12
C LYS A 248 -12.71 -0.60 -4.64
N ALA A 249 -11.67 -1.42 -4.79
CA ALA A 249 -11.53 -2.69 -4.09
C ALA A 249 -10.97 -2.41 -2.69
N ILE A 250 -11.64 -2.90 -1.66
CA ILE A 250 -11.26 -2.72 -0.27
C ILE A 250 -11.26 -4.07 0.47
N ALA A 251 -10.57 -4.13 1.60
CA ALA A 251 -10.50 -5.32 2.45
C ALA A 251 -10.55 -4.92 3.93
N PRO A 252 -11.66 -4.34 4.42
CA PRO A 252 -11.82 -3.97 5.82
C PRO A 252 -11.96 -5.22 6.70
N ASN A 253 -11.69 -5.07 8.00
CA ASN A 253 -11.95 -6.10 9.00
C ASN A 253 -13.45 -6.27 9.26
N LEU A 254 -14.21 -5.15 9.17
CA LEU A 254 -15.68 -5.15 9.29
C LEU A 254 -16.29 -4.30 8.19
N TYR A 255 -17.23 -4.89 7.46
CA TYR A 255 -18.03 -4.20 6.44
C TYR A 255 -19.51 -4.29 6.78
N ILE A 256 -20.12 -3.16 7.12
CA ILE A 256 -21.56 -3.07 7.42
C ILE A 256 -22.27 -2.58 6.17
N ALA A 257 -23.13 -3.41 5.61
CA ALA A 257 -23.89 -3.12 4.40
C ALA A 257 -25.37 -2.83 4.74
N VAL A 258 -25.85 -1.64 4.40
CA VAL A 258 -27.22 -1.19 4.72
C VAL A 258 -27.95 -0.86 3.42
N GLY A 259 -29.08 -1.51 3.18
CA GLY A 259 -29.92 -1.24 2.00
C GLY A 259 -29.22 -1.49 0.66
N ILE A 260 -28.26 -2.41 0.63
CA ILE A 260 -27.55 -2.87 -0.56
C ILE A 260 -28.18 -4.21 -0.97
N SER A 261 -28.50 -4.36 -2.26
CA SER A 261 -28.87 -5.68 -2.80
C SER A 261 -27.62 -6.55 -2.84
N GLY A 262 -27.72 -7.73 -2.23
CA GLY A 262 -26.66 -8.72 -2.19
C GLY A 262 -26.31 -9.34 -3.55
#